data_d27d5fd10c460fea13e09c474d86e493
#
_entry.id   d27d5fd10c460fea13e09c474d86e493
#
_cell.length_a   1.000
_cell.length_b   1.000
_cell.length_c   1.000
_cell.angle_alpha   90.00
_cell.angle_beta   90.00
_cell.angle_gamma   90.00
#
_symmetry.space_group_name_H-M   'P 1'
#
loop_
_entity.id
_entity.type
_entity.pdbx_description
1 polymer ?
#
loop_
_entity_poly.entity_id
_entity_poly.type
_entity_poly.pdbx_seq_one_letter_code
_entity_poly.pdbx_strand_id
1 'polypeptide(L)'
;MRHNKKDVIARTRREFAILDRLVRRLRAADWQRRVPRPPTRDPWTVKDALAHIVYWKEHSARVFRGERRLPEMRGLDVNAINRLIYRRWRRRPPRELVAWHRQVQRDVLKTLAANPPEWFSRRQRSPKWPLDFDGHSADHRRDDIEAALPARRATGRPRRSGLLSASHRRRSR
;
A
#
# COMPACT_ATOMS: atom_id res chain seq x y z
N MET A 1 14.87 17.53 -10.72
CA MET A 1 15.20 16.11 -10.88
C MET A 1 14.57 15.59 -12.15
N ARG A 2 15.29 14.87 -13.02
CA ARG A 2 14.69 14.26 -14.22
C ARG A 2 14.33 12.82 -13.87
N HIS A 3 13.13 12.41 -14.19
CA HIS A 3 12.70 11.03 -13.98
C HIS A 3 12.84 10.23 -15.27
N ASN A 4 13.19 8.95 -15.15
CA ASN A 4 13.22 8.02 -16.25
C ASN A 4 11.92 7.21 -16.28
N LYS A 5 11.29 7.08 -17.43
CA LYS A 5 10.05 6.32 -17.61
C LYS A 5 10.16 4.88 -17.09
N LYS A 6 11.26 4.19 -17.42
CA LYS A 6 11.50 2.80 -16.98
C LYS A 6 11.57 2.70 -15.46
N ASP A 7 12.28 3.64 -14.82
CA ASP A 7 12.44 3.66 -13.36
C ASP A 7 11.12 3.94 -12.65
N VAL A 8 10.31 4.88 -13.15
CA VAL A 8 8.98 5.18 -12.60
C VAL A 8 8.08 3.94 -12.67
N ILE A 9 8.04 3.26 -13.83
CA ILE A 9 7.27 2.03 -13.97
C ILE A 9 7.78 0.92 -13.05
N ALA A 10 9.10 0.75 -12.94
CA ALA A 10 9.72 -0.26 -12.09
C ALA A 10 9.40 -0.05 -10.60
N ARG A 11 9.54 1.19 -10.10
CA ARG A 11 9.19 1.54 -8.71
C ARG A 11 7.71 1.33 -8.43
N THR A 12 6.84 1.81 -9.33
CA THR A 12 5.39 1.62 -9.23
C THR A 12 4.98 0.15 -9.17
N ARG A 13 5.60 -0.72 -9.98
CA ARG A 13 5.38 -2.17 -9.95
C ARG A 13 5.88 -2.80 -8.65
N ARG A 14 7.06 -2.39 -8.19
CA ARG A 14 7.68 -2.91 -6.96
C ARG A 14 6.82 -2.61 -5.75
N GLU A 15 6.41 -1.35 -5.56
CA GLU A 15 5.56 -0.97 -4.44
C GLU A 15 4.20 -1.67 -4.49
N PHE A 16 3.59 -1.78 -5.67
CA PHE A 16 2.36 -2.55 -5.81
C PHE A 16 2.54 -4.01 -5.39
N ALA A 17 3.63 -4.66 -5.81
CA ALA A 17 3.88 -6.05 -5.46
C ALA A 17 4.04 -6.24 -3.94
N ILE A 18 4.67 -5.28 -3.25
CA ILE A 18 4.81 -5.29 -1.79
C ILE A 18 3.44 -5.14 -1.14
N LEU A 19 2.68 -4.11 -1.51
CA LEU A 19 1.36 -3.84 -0.95
C LEU A 19 0.36 -4.96 -1.26
N ASP A 20 0.28 -5.47 -2.50
CA ASP A 20 -0.64 -6.56 -2.86
C ASP A 20 -0.30 -7.87 -2.12
N ARG A 21 0.99 -8.15 -1.89
CA ARG A 21 1.42 -9.28 -1.05
C ARG A 21 0.98 -9.11 0.40
N LEU A 22 1.07 -7.91 0.95
CA LEU A 22 0.56 -7.59 2.29
C LEU A 22 -0.95 -7.79 2.35
N VAL A 23 -1.69 -7.20 1.41
CA VAL A 23 -3.15 -7.27 1.30
C VAL A 23 -3.65 -8.72 1.22
N ARG A 24 -2.99 -9.58 0.45
CA ARG A 24 -3.35 -11.03 0.36
C ARG A 24 -3.21 -11.79 1.67
N ARG A 25 -2.44 -11.27 2.62
CA ARG A 25 -2.18 -11.93 3.92
C ARG A 25 -3.05 -11.42 5.04
N LEU A 26 -3.87 -10.37 4.78
CA LEU A 26 -4.77 -9.81 5.77
C LEU A 26 -5.90 -10.79 6.07
N ARG A 27 -6.11 -11.06 7.36
CA ARG A 27 -7.25 -11.82 7.86
C ARG A 27 -8.46 -10.89 8.02
N ALA A 28 -9.64 -11.45 8.20
CA ALA A 28 -10.86 -10.67 8.41
C ALA A 28 -10.72 -9.62 9.53
N ALA A 29 -10.12 -10.00 10.66
CA ALA A 29 -9.88 -9.10 11.79
C ALA A 29 -8.88 -7.99 11.50
N ASP A 30 -7.89 -8.21 10.62
CA ASP A 30 -6.86 -7.23 10.32
C ASP A 30 -7.43 -6.02 9.56
N TRP A 31 -8.47 -6.22 8.75
CA TRP A 31 -9.13 -5.14 8.03
C TRP A 31 -9.77 -4.08 8.93
N GLN A 32 -10.15 -4.46 10.16
CA GLN A 32 -10.79 -3.59 11.13
C GLN A 32 -9.80 -2.98 12.15
N ARG A 33 -8.52 -3.34 12.09
CA ARG A 33 -7.51 -2.77 12.97
C ARG A 33 -7.36 -1.28 12.73
N ARG A 34 -7.31 -0.53 13.81
CA ARG A 34 -7.07 0.92 13.78
C ARG A 34 -5.64 1.19 13.37
N VAL A 35 -5.47 2.12 12.44
CA VAL A 35 -4.14 2.66 12.10
C VAL A 35 -3.74 3.74 13.11
N PRO A 36 -2.44 3.92 13.38
CA PRO A 36 -1.96 4.94 14.29
C PRO A 36 -2.23 6.33 13.72
N ARG A 37 -3.17 7.06 14.34
CA ARG A 37 -3.55 8.42 13.93
C ARG A 37 -3.86 9.28 15.14
N PRO A 38 -3.63 10.61 15.07
CA PRO A 38 -4.05 11.55 16.12
C PRO A 38 -5.56 11.45 16.38
N PRO A 39 -6.02 11.59 17.64
CA PRO A 39 -7.44 11.54 17.99
C PRO A 39 -8.30 12.57 17.26
N THR A 40 -7.70 13.68 16.81
CA THR A 40 -8.36 14.76 16.07
C THR A 40 -8.71 14.42 14.63
N ARG A 41 -8.28 13.26 14.14
CA ARG A 41 -8.54 12.81 12.76
C ARG A 41 -9.54 11.66 12.72
N ASP A 42 -10.16 11.47 11.55
CA ASP A 42 -11.04 10.30 11.31
C ASP A 42 -10.34 9.00 11.72
N PRO A 43 -11.05 8.13 12.46
CA PRO A 43 -10.49 6.90 13.01
C PRO A 43 -10.37 5.81 11.93
N TRP A 44 -9.38 5.91 11.08
CA TRP A 44 -9.18 4.96 10.00
C TRP A 44 -8.80 3.56 10.50
N THR A 45 -9.25 2.60 9.72
CA THR A 45 -8.80 1.21 9.81
C THR A 45 -7.79 0.91 8.68
N VAL A 46 -7.19 -0.27 8.71
CA VAL A 46 -6.35 -0.79 7.62
C VAL A 46 -7.09 -0.72 6.27
N LYS A 47 -8.41 -1.01 6.28
CA LYS A 47 -9.25 -0.89 5.09
C LYS A 47 -9.33 0.55 4.57
N ASP A 48 -9.50 1.51 5.46
CA ASP A 48 -9.61 2.92 5.09
C ASP A 48 -8.28 3.48 4.57
N ALA A 49 -7.16 3.06 5.16
CA ALA A 49 -5.81 3.40 4.68
C ALA A 49 -5.56 2.85 3.26
N LEU A 50 -5.95 1.61 2.99
CA LEU A 50 -5.86 1.06 1.64
C LEU A 50 -6.76 1.83 0.66
N ALA A 51 -8.00 2.18 1.03
CA ALA A 51 -8.91 2.95 0.19
C ALA A 51 -8.33 4.32 -0.16
N HIS A 52 -7.66 4.98 0.80
CA HIS A 52 -6.94 6.23 0.59
C HIS A 52 -5.80 6.07 -0.43
N ILE A 53 -4.94 5.07 -0.26
CA ILE A 53 -3.85 4.78 -1.20
C ILE A 53 -4.40 4.59 -2.63
N VAL A 54 -5.43 3.77 -2.78
CA VAL A 54 -6.00 3.42 -4.08
C VAL A 54 -6.62 4.64 -4.76
N TYR A 55 -7.37 5.45 -4.02
CA TYR A 55 -7.95 6.68 -4.55
C TYR A 55 -6.89 7.63 -5.08
N TRP A 56 -5.83 7.90 -4.31
CA TRP A 56 -4.81 8.85 -4.75
C TRP A 56 -3.98 8.34 -5.92
N LYS A 57 -3.78 7.03 -6.04
CA LYS A 57 -3.22 6.42 -7.26
C LYS A 57 -4.12 6.63 -8.48
N GLU A 58 -5.41 6.37 -8.34
CA GLU A 58 -6.39 6.59 -9.42
C GLU A 58 -6.46 8.07 -9.81
N HIS A 59 -6.51 8.96 -8.82
CA HIS A 59 -6.47 10.40 -9.05
C HIS A 59 -5.22 10.82 -9.81
N SER A 60 -4.06 10.32 -9.41
CA SER A 60 -2.80 10.59 -10.11
C SER A 60 -2.84 10.12 -11.56
N ALA A 61 -3.36 8.91 -11.84
CA ALA A 61 -3.52 8.40 -13.20
C ALA A 61 -4.46 9.28 -14.04
N ARG A 62 -5.55 9.78 -13.46
CA ARG A 62 -6.47 10.73 -14.12
C ARG A 62 -5.76 12.03 -14.51
N VAL A 63 -5.03 12.63 -13.57
CA VAL A 63 -4.25 13.85 -13.84
C VAL A 63 -3.23 13.63 -14.95
N PHE A 64 -2.60 12.44 -14.96
CA PHE A 64 -1.67 12.04 -16.03
C PHE A 64 -2.30 11.98 -17.41
N ARG A 65 -3.58 11.64 -17.49
CA ARG A 65 -4.35 11.61 -18.74
C ARG A 65 -4.96 12.97 -19.08
N GLY A 66 -4.69 14.01 -18.28
CA GLY A 66 -5.32 15.34 -18.45
C GLY A 66 -6.78 15.40 -18.01
N GLU A 67 -7.27 14.37 -17.31
CA GLU A 67 -8.64 14.34 -16.81
C GLU A 67 -8.83 15.27 -15.60
N ARG A 68 -10.02 15.86 -15.51
CA ARG A 68 -10.40 16.66 -14.34
C ARG A 68 -10.71 15.75 -13.14
N ARG A 69 -10.69 16.35 -11.94
CA ARG A 69 -11.21 15.67 -10.72
C ARG A 69 -12.64 15.20 -10.95
N LEU A 70 -12.99 14.10 -10.28
CA LEU A 70 -14.37 13.62 -10.24
C LEU A 70 -15.30 14.78 -9.82
N PRO A 71 -16.51 14.89 -10.40
CA PRO A 71 -17.42 16.00 -10.11
C PRO A 71 -17.65 16.23 -8.62
N GLU A 72 -17.85 15.17 -7.86
CA GLU A 72 -18.09 15.19 -6.42
C GLU A 72 -16.86 15.60 -5.58
N MET A 73 -15.69 15.66 -6.19
CA MET A 73 -14.43 16.06 -5.54
C MET A 73 -13.98 17.46 -5.94
N ARG A 74 -14.72 18.15 -6.84
CA ARG A 74 -14.36 19.49 -7.29
C ARG A 74 -14.53 20.50 -6.16
N GLY A 75 -13.60 21.44 -6.05
CA GLY A 75 -13.64 22.49 -5.02
C GLY A 75 -13.30 22.04 -3.61
N LEU A 76 -13.12 20.73 -3.38
CA LEU A 76 -12.78 20.21 -2.07
C LEU A 76 -11.28 20.25 -1.80
N ASP A 77 -10.92 20.57 -0.56
CA ASP A 77 -9.56 20.39 -0.06
C ASP A 77 -9.24 18.90 0.16
N VAL A 78 -7.96 18.60 0.43
CA VAL A 78 -7.48 17.24 0.65
C VAL A 78 -8.19 16.55 1.82
N ASN A 79 -8.48 17.28 2.91
CA ASN A 79 -9.12 16.70 4.09
C ASN A 79 -10.60 16.35 3.80
N ALA A 80 -11.30 17.21 3.08
CA ALA A 80 -12.68 16.94 2.65
C ALA A 80 -12.75 15.74 1.70
N ILE A 81 -11.81 15.64 0.75
CA ILE A 81 -11.68 14.47 -0.13
C ILE A 81 -11.44 13.21 0.69
N ASN A 82 -10.50 13.22 1.63
CA ASN A 82 -10.20 12.07 2.49
C ASN A 82 -11.43 11.63 3.32
N ARG A 83 -12.22 12.56 3.85
CA ARG A 83 -13.49 12.26 4.53
C ARG A 83 -14.51 11.60 3.58
N LEU A 84 -14.59 12.03 2.32
CA LEU A 84 -15.48 11.40 1.34
C LEU A 84 -15.05 9.98 1.01
N ILE A 85 -13.74 9.74 0.81
CA ILE A 85 -13.19 8.40 0.59
C ILE A 85 -13.56 7.49 1.77
N TYR A 86 -13.29 7.94 3.00
CA TYR A 86 -13.64 7.23 4.22
C TYR A 86 -15.13 6.87 4.28
N ARG A 87 -16.03 7.84 4.08
CA ARG A 87 -17.48 7.60 4.09
C ARG A 87 -17.93 6.59 3.03
N ARG A 88 -17.36 6.67 1.81
CA ARG A 88 -17.67 5.78 0.68
C ARG A 88 -17.28 4.35 0.96
N TRP A 89 -16.10 4.14 1.57
CA TRP A 89 -15.51 2.81 1.70
C TRP A 89 -15.78 2.14 3.05
N ARG A 90 -16.09 2.88 4.12
CA ARG A 90 -16.28 2.31 5.46
C ARG A 90 -17.32 1.18 5.53
N ARG A 91 -18.35 1.21 4.69
CA ARG A 91 -19.44 0.21 4.65
C ARG A 91 -19.25 -0.86 3.57
N ARG A 92 -18.26 -0.70 2.67
CA ARG A 92 -18.03 -1.67 1.59
C ARG A 92 -17.15 -2.83 2.07
N PRO A 93 -17.37 -4.06 1.55
CA PRO A 93 -16.58 -5.20 1.93
C PRO A 93 -15.15 -5.11 1.40
N PRO A 94 -14.14 -5.66 2.11
CA PRO A 94 -12.74 -5.65 1.67
C PRO A 94 -12.51 -6.20 0.26
N ARG A 95 -13.29 -7.20 -0.16
CA ARG A 95 -13.17 -7.80 -1.51
C ARG A 95 -13.34 -6.78 -2.65
N GLU A 96 -14.26 -5.83 -2.50
CA GLU A 96 -14.46 -4.77 -3.49
C GLU A 96 -13.25 -3.82 -3.54
N LEU A 97 -12.71 -3.48 -2.39
CA LEU A 97 -11.52 -2.65 -2.30
C LEU A 97 -10.29 -3.33 -2.93
N VAL A 98 -10.12 -4.63 -2.69
CA VAL A 98 -9.04 -5.42 -3.31
C VAL A 98 -9.19 -5.47 -4.83
N ALA A 99 -10.41 -5.64 -5.33
CA ALA A 99 -10.69 -5.60 -6.76
C ALA A 99 -10.34 -4.23 -7.36
N TRP A 100 -10.74 -3.13 -6.70
CA TRP A 100 -10.41 -1.76 -7.12
C TRP A 100 -8.90 -1.50 -7.06
N HIS A 101 -8.20 -1.92 -6.00
CA HIS A 101 -6.75 -1.83 -5.88
C HIS A 101 -6.03 -2.41 -7.10
N ARG A 102 -6.43 -3.61 -7.53
CA ARG A 102 -5.83 -4.29 -8.68
C ARG A 102 -6.21 -3.63 -10.01
N GLN A 103 -7.45 -3.16 -10.14
CA GLN A 103 -7.87 -2.44 -11.35
C GLN A 103 -7.11 -1.13 -11.51
N VAL A 104 -7.03 -0.31 -10.46
CA VAL A 104 -6.28 0.96 -10.48
C VAL A 104 -4.81 0.74 -10.84
N GLN A 105 -4.19 -0.34 -10.35
CA GLN A 105 -2.80 -0.64 -10.73
C GLN A 105 -2.65 -0.92 -12.23
N ARG A 106 -3.57 -1.66 -12.83
CA ARG A 106 -3.56 -1.89 -14.29
C ARG A 106 -3.70 -0.58 -15.06
N ASP A 107 -4.62 0.28 -14.63
CA ASP A 107 -4.87 1.57 -15.25
C ASP A 107 -3.69 2.53 -15.12
N VAL A 108 -3.04 2.56 -13.96
CA VAL A 108 -1.78 3.30 -13.73
C VAL A 108 -0.70 2.83 -14.69
N LEU A 109 -0.46 1.53 -14.78
CA LEU A 109 0.58 0.99 -15.68
C LEU A 109 0.27 1.27 -17.15
N LYS A 110 -0.98 1.14 -17.57
CA LYS A 110 -1.44 1.51 -18.92
C LYS A 110 -1.19 2.99 -19.19
N THR A 111 -1.55 3.86 -18.23
CA THR A 111 -1.33 5.31 -18.34
C THR A 111 0.16 5.65 -18.44
N LEU A 112 1.01 5.06 -17.59
CA LEU A 112 2.46 5.28 -17.64
C LEU A 112 3.07 4.78 -18.95
N ALA A 113 2.61 3.65 -19.47
CA ALA A 113 3.09 3.09 -20.72
C ALA A 113 2.72 3.98 -21.94
N ALA A 114 1.53 4.56 -21.94
CA ALA A 114 1.04 5.41 -23.03
C ALA A 114 1.75 6.77 -23.12
N ASN A 115 2.31 7.29 -22.03
CA ASN A 115 3.00 8.57 -22.05
C ASN A 115 4.40 8.46 -22.65
N PRO A 116 4.84 9.42 -23.50
CA PRO A 116 6.16 9.39 -24.12
C PRO A 116 7.28 9.62 -23.08
N PRO A 117 8.51 9.12 -23.32
CA PRO A 117 9.63 9.24 -22.37
C PRO A 117 9.95 10.69 -21.99
N GLU A 118 9.82 11.62 -22.92
CA GLU A 118 10.10 13.05 -22.75
C GLU A 118 9.19 13.66 -21.68
N TRP A 119 7.99 13.10 -21.51
CA TRP A 119 7.05 13.56 -20.51
C TRP A 119 7.57 13.35 -19.08
N PHE A 120 8.31 12.27 -18.85
CA PHE A 120 8.93 11.93 -17.55
C PHE A 120 10.19 12.75 -17.27
N SER A 121 10.86 13.25 -18.30
CA SER A 121 12.10 14.03 -18.18
C SER A 121 11.84 15.53 -18.05
N ARG A 122 10.61 16.01 -18.23
CA ARG A 122 10.27 17.43 -18.11
C ARG A 122 10.63 17.96 -16.74
N ARG A 123 11.28 19.13 -16.70
CA ARG A 123 11.63 19.80 -15.44
C ARG A 123 10.34 20.24 -14.74
N GLN A 124 10.13 19.74 -13.53
CA GLN A 124 8.88 19.93 -12.85
C GLN A 124 8.94 21.00 -11.80
N ARG A 125 7.85 21.75 -11.66
CA ARG A 125 7.68 22.78 -10.64
C ARG A 125 7.41 22.20 -9.24
N SER A 126 7.07 20.91 -9.14
CA SER A 126 6.79 20.23 -7.89
C SER A 126 7.76 19.07 -7.67
N PRO A 127 8.33 18.90 -6.47
CA PRO A 127 9.17 17.74 -6.14
C PRO A 127 8.43 16.40 -6.18
N LYS A 128 7.09 16.43 -6.18
CA LYS A 128 6.24 15.24 -6.27
C LYS A 128 5.88 14.83 -7.70
N TRP A 129 6.53 15.41 -8.68
CA TRP A 129 6.32 15.04 -10.07
C TRP A 129 7.40 14.06 -10.59
N PRO A 130 7.10 13.14 -11.48
CA PRO A 130 5.77 12.72 -11.89
C PRO A 130 4.98 12.27 -10.68
N LEU A 131 3.65 12.53 -10.72
CA LEU A 131 2.73 12.22 -9.63
C LEU A 131 3.09 10.89 -8.99
N ASP A 132 3.20 10.89 -7.68
CA ASP A 132 3.77 9.82 -6.89
C ASP A 132 2.87 8.58 -6.90
N PHE A 133 3.24 7.58 -7.69
CA PHE A 133 2.57 6.29 -7.72
C PHE A 133 3.18 5.25 -6.77
N ASP A 134 4.32 5.55 -6.20
CA ASP A 134 5.06 4.65 -5.31
C ASP A 134 5.33 5.24 -3.91
N GLY A 135 5.84 6.45 -3.78
CA GLY A 135 6.24 7.00 -2.48
C GLY A 135 5.07 7.18 -1.52
N HIS A 136 4.00 7.88 -1.95
CA HIS A 136 2.80 8.05 -1.13
C HIS A 136 2.18 6.71 -0.71
N SER A 137 2.17 5.72 -1.63
CA SER A 137 1.71 4.37 -1.33
C SER A 137 2.61 3.68 -0.29
N ALA A 138 3.92 3.81 -0.45
CA ALA A 138 4.89 3.21 0.45
C ALA A 138 4.84 3.81 1.86
N ASP A 139 4.66 5.14 1.96
CA ASP A 139 4.54 5.83 3.24
C ASP A 139 3.29 5.34 4.00
N HIS A 140 2.11 5.42 3.38
CA HIS A 140 0.88 4.93 4.02
C HIS A 140 0.87 3.42 4.26
N ARG A 141 1.54 2.62 3.43
CA ARG A 141 1.71 1.20 3.71
C ARG A 141 2.49 0.95 4.98
N ARG A 142 3.63 1.66 5.18
CA ARG A 142 4.47 1.50 6.38
C ARG A 142 3.82 2.10 7.61
N ASP A 143 3.43 3.35 7.50
CA ASP A 143 3.07 4.17 8.67
C ASP A 143 1.65 3.91 9.15
N ASP A 144 0.75 3.47 8.27
CA ASP A 144 -0.62 3.13 8.63
C ASP A 144 -0.85 1.61 8.67
N ILE A 145 -0.65 0.90 7.55
CA ILE A 145 -1.09 -0.50 7.44
C ILE A 145 -0.18 -1.43 8.23
N GLU A 146 1.14 -1.40 7.96
CA GLU A 146 2.10 -2.29 8.63
C GLU A 146 2.19 -1.98 10.13
N ALA A 147 2.13 -0.70 10.49
CA ALA A 147 2.14 -0.27 11.90
C ALA A 147 0.90 -0.70 12.68
N ALA A 148 -0.25 -0.90 12.03
CA ALA A 148 -1.47 -1.43 12.65
C ALA A 148 -1.46 -2.95 12.85
N LEU A 149 -0.56 -3.67 12.16
CA LEU A 149 -0.52 -5.12 12.21
C LEU A 149 0.41 -5.60 13.35
N PRO A 150 0.07 -6.71 14.02
CA PRO A 150 0.94 -7.27 15.04
C PRO A 150 2.28 -7.69 14.43
N ALA A 151 3.37 -7.38 15.15
CA ALA A 151 4.67 -7.89 14.79
C ALA A 151 4.57 -9.42 14.61
N ARG A 152 4.92 -9.93 13.42
CA ARG A 152 4.95 -11.36 13.20
C ARG A 152 6.00 -11.96 14.12
N ARG A 153 5.56 -12.69 15.14
CA ARG A 153 6.48 -13.58 15.84
C ARG A 153 7.08 -14.47 14.77
N ALA A 154 8.40 -14.36 14.58
CA ALA A 154 9.14 -15.35 13.83
C ALA A 154 8.75 -16.70 14.45
N THR A 155 8.07 -17.56 13.70
CA THR A 155 7.79 -18.92 14.14
C THR A 155 9.15 -19.59 14.23
N GLY A 156 9.73 -19.50 15.43
CA GLY A 156 10.96 -20.21 15.78
C GLY A 156 10.68 -21.68 15.55
N ARG A 157 11.39 -22.25 14.62
CA ARG A 157 11.49 -23.70 14.45
C ARG A 157 11.81 -24.27 15.82
N PRO A 158 10.98 -25.17 16.40
CA PRO A 158 11.33 -25.75 17.68
C PRO A 158 12.71 -26.39 17.54
N ARG A 159 13.66 -25.92 18.36
CA ARG A 159 14.95 -26.60 18.52
C ARG A 159 14.60 -28.02 18.99
N ARG A 160 14.79 -28.99 18.13
CA ARG A 160 14.84 -30.39 18.55
C ARG A 160 15.99 -30.50 19.53
N SER A 161 15.66 -30.50 20.81
CA SER A 161 16.59 -30.92 21.87
C SER A 161 16.89 -32.40 21.64
N GLY A 162 18.04 -32.68 21.02
CA GLY A 162 18.55 -34.02 20.91
C GLY A 162 18.93 -34.49 22.30
N LEU A 163 18.10 -35.35 22.90
CA LEU A 163 18.47 -36.16 24.05
C LEU A 163 19.55 -37.13 23.57
N LEU A 164 20.80 -36.79 23.80
CA LEU A 164 21.90 -37.74 23.77
C LEU A 164 21.80 -38.61 25.03
N SER A 165 21.22 -39.80 24.87
CA SER A 165 21.24 -40.86 25.86
C SER A 165 22.67 -41.42 25.97
N ALA A 166 23.40 -41.04 27.02
CA ALA A 166 24.67 -41.64 27.37
C ALA A 166 24.42 -42.95 28.06
N SER A 167 24.56 -44.06 27.35
CA SER A 167 24.60 -45.39 27.92
C SER A 167 25.95 -45.64 28.58
N HIS A 168 25.97 -45.62 29.91
CA HIS A 168 27.08 -46.04 30.73
C HIS A 168 27.16 -47.57 30.70
N ARG A 169 28.08 -48.15 29.95
CA ARG A 169 28.49 -49.56 30.14
C ARG A 169 29.57 -49.62 31.21
N ARG A 170 29.21 -50.03 32.42
CA ARG A 170 30.14 -50.60 33.41
C ARG A 170 30.68 -51.93 32.88
N ARG A 171 31.99 -52.06 32.81
CA ARG A 171 32.67 -53.33 32.76
C ARG A 171 33.48 -53.49 34.08
N SER A 172 33.06 -54.45 34.82
CA SER A 172 33.84 -55.06 35.93
C SER A 172 34.91 -55.98 35.36
N ARG A 173 36.15 -55.77 35.72
CA ARG A 173 37.15 -56.71 36.28
C ARG A 173 38.49 -55.99 36.20
#